data_6c144ae6ec398a8c3b626e96be2d1c9a
#
_entry.id   6c144ae6ec398a8c3b626e96be2d1c9a
#
_cell.length_a   1.000
_cell.length_b   1.000
_cell.length_c   1.000
_cell.angle_alpha   90.00
_cell.angle_beta   90.00
_cell.angle_gamma   90.00
#
_symmetry.space_group_name_H-M   'P 1'
#
loop_
_entity.id
_entity.type
_entity.pdbx_description
1 polymer ?
#
loop_
_entity_poly.entity_id
_entity_poly.type
_entity_poly.pdbx_seq_one_letter_code
_entity_poly.pdbx_strand_id
1 'polypeptide(L)'
;DQKLDTATFYDKPYAYEVKKNKKREVKANILKMSLITKVVKAQGDTQSIVFDGKTPVVVINANEQEYDTKTGIMTATGTVTIKYKDLDTFSDKAKVRTDKNGDLKDIELIGNARIKQESNDSYADRFYYSAATKVLTATGNTTSKAIMDDGATLVLKANRQEYAQDRNIFNASGN
;
A
#
# COMPACT_ATOMS: atom_id res chain seq x y z
N ASP A 1 -22.69 9.78 -32.49
CA ASP A 1 -21.34 9.60 -31.93
C ASP A 1 -21.40 8.94 -30.55
N GLN A 2 -21.34 7.60 -30.51
CA GLN A 2 -21.11 6.91 -29.24
C GLN A 2 -19.67 7.19 -28.83
N LYS A 3 -19.47 8.07 -27.84
CA LYS A 3 -18.15 8.27 -27.21
C LYS A 3 -17.78 6.98 -26.51
N LEU A 4 -16.71 6.34 -26.95
CA LEU A 4 -16.13 5.18 -26.28
C LEU A 4 -15.73 5.60 -24.87
N ASP A 5 -16.48 5.15 -23.85
CA ASP A 5 -16.21 5.50 -22.44
C ASP A 5 -15.13 4.60 -21.83
N THR A 6 -15.15 3.33 -22.18
CA THR A 6 -14.28 2.32 -21.55
C THR A 6 -13.54 1.49 -22.58
N ALA A 7 -12.23 1.35 -22.40
CA ALA A 7 -11.41 0.37 -23.11
C ALA A 7 -11.13 -0.80 -22.17
N THR A 8 -11.26 -2.04 -22.70
CA THR A 8 -10.93 -3.28 -21.94
C THR A 8 -9.88 -4.06 -22.71
N PHE A 9 -8.86 -4.49 -21.99
CA PHE A 9 -7.73 -5.25 -22.51
C PHE A 9 -7.65 -6.59 -21.79
N TYR A 10 -7.45 -7.67 -22.53
CA TYR A 10 -7.35 -9.06 -22.08
C TYR A 10 -5.97 -9.62 -22.35
N ASP A 11 -5.71 -10.86 -21.90
CA ASP A 11 -4.48 -11.61 -22.20
C ASP A 11 -3.21 -10.97 -21.64
N LYS A 12 -3.22 -10.73 -20.32
CA LYS A 12 -2.09 -10.20 -19.56
C LYS A 12 -1.63 -8.81 -20.03
N PRO A 13 -2.54 -7.84 -20.14
CA PRO A 13 -2.21 -6.50 -20.53
C PRO A 13 -1.22 -5.84 -19.56
N TYR A 14 -0.44 -4.93 -20.11
CA TYR A 14 0.53 -4.11 -19.42
C TYR A 14 0.26 -2.64 -19.73
N ALA A 15 0.22 -1.81 -18.69
CA ALA A 15 0.12 -0.36 -18.84
C ALA A 15 1.13 0.35 -17.94
N TYR A 16 1.53 1.56 -18.32
CA TYR A 16 2.39 2.39 -17.50
C TYR A 16 2.05 3.87 -17.63
N GLU A 17 2.35 4.61 -16.58
CA GLU A 17 2.28 6.08 -16.51
C GLU A 17 3.65 6.61 -16.08
N VAL A 18 4.06 7.74 -16.66
CA VAL A 18 5.27 8.45 -16.25
C VAL A 18 4.88 9.85 -15.80
N LYS A 19 5.22 10.19 -14.55
CA LYS A 19 5.07 11.54 -13.97
C LYS A 19 6.41 12.00 -13.43
N LYS A 20 6.99 13.04 -14.03
CA LYS A 20 8.34 13.50 -13.73
C LYS A 20 9.34 12.34 -13.86
N ASN A 21 10.07 12.01 -12.79
CA ASN A 21 11.05 10.92 -12.76
C ASN A 21 10.49 9.59 -12.25
N LYS A 22 9.17 9.55 -11.96
CA LYS A 22 8.51 8.35 -11.44
C LYS A 22 7.73 7.65 -12.53
N LYS A 23 7.94 6.34 -12.63
CA LYS A 23 7.18 5.46 -13.51
C LYS A 23 6.31 4.55 -12.65
N ARG A 24 5.05 4.40 -13.01
CA ARG A 24 4.15 3.39 -12.44
C ARG A 24 3.78 2.40 -13.53
N GLU A 25 3.91 1.14 -13.22
CA GLU A 25 3.50 0.04 -14.10
C GLU A 25 2.36 -0.74 -13.45
N VAL A 26 1.47 -1.30 -14.27
CA VAL A 26 0.45 -2.25 -13.85
C VAL A 26 0.35 -3.40 -14.83
N LYS A 27 0.27 -4.62 -14.28
CA LYS A 27 0.02 -5.88 -14.98
C LYS A 27 -1.19 -6.56 -14.35
N ALA A 28 -2.00 -7.23 -15.16
CA ALA A 28 -3.17 -7.97 -14.71
C ALA A 28 -3.61 -8.99 -15.77
N ASN A 29 -4.60 -9.83 -15.47
CA ASN A 29 -5.24 -10.66 -16.48
C ASN A 29 -6.19 -9.81 -17.35
N ILE A 30 -6.82 -8.79 -16.75
CA ILE A 30 -7.71 -7.85 -17.43
C ILE A 30 -7.42 -6.44 -16.95
N LEU A 31 -7.29 -5.48 -17.87
CA LEU A 31 -7.26 -4.05 -17.57
C LEU A 31 -8.48 -3.36 -18.21
N LYS A 32 -9.16 -2.54 -17.41
CA LYS A 32 -10.24 -1.65 -17.87
C LYS A 32 -9.86 -0.21 -17.61
N MET A 33 -10.01 0.65 -18.59
CA MET A 33 -9.72 2.09 -18.48
C MET A 33 -10.93 2.90 -18.90
N SER A 34 -11.44 3.72 -18.00
CA SER A 34 -12.45 4.72 -18.36
C SER A 34 -11.75 5.98 -18.91
N LEU A 35 -12.11 6.35 -20.12
CA LEU A 35 -11.60 7.55 -20.79
C LEU A 35 -12.22 8.84 -20.23
N ILE A 36 -13.39 8.74 -19.59
CA ILE A 36 -14.10 9.86 -18.98
C ILE A 36 -13.67 10.07 -17.53
N THR A 37 -13.79 9.02 -16.70
CA THR A 37 -13.48 9.12 -15.27
C THR A 37 -11.98 9.10 -14.97
N LYS A 38 -11.16 8.61 -15.91
CA LYS A 38 -9.71 8.42 -15.78
C LYS A 38 -9.34 7.40 -14.69
N VAL A 39 -10.22 6.42 -14.50
CA VAL A 39 -9.99 5.30 -13.58
C VAL A 39 -9.48 4.11 -14.37
N VAL A 40 -8.42 3.49 -13.84
CA VAL A 40 -7.86 2.23 -14.33
C VAL A 40 -8.19 1.13 -13.33
N LYS A 41 -8.82 0.04 -13.79
CA LYS A 41 -9.12 -1.16 -12.99
C LYS A 41 -8.34 -2.34 -13.54
N ALA A 42 -7.61 -3.00 -12.65
CA ALA A 42 -6.86 -4.21 -12.92
C ALA A 42 -7.52 -5.38 -12.18
N GLN A 43 -7.71 -6.51 -12.84
CA GLN A 43 -8.39 -7.68 -12.30
C GLN A 43 -7.61 -8.96 -12.62
N GLY A 44 -7.50 -9.83 -11.62
CA GLY A 44 -6.82 -11.14 -11.69
C GLY A 44 -5.29 -11.00 -11.67
N ASP A 45 -4.65 -11.54 -10.62
CA ASP A 45 -3.20 -11.57 -10.41
C ASP A 45 -2.53 -10.22 -10.68
N THR A 46 -3.06 -9.17 -10.06
CA THR A 46 -2.62 -7.82 -10.36
C THR A 46 -1.29 -7.49 -9.68
N GLN A 47 -0.40 -6.85 -10.40
CA GLN A 47 0.83 -6.29 -9.86
C GLN A 47 1.01 -4.84 -10.31
N SER A 48 1.21 -3.93 -9.36
CA SER A 48 1.65 -2.55 -9.63
C SER A 48 3.05 -2.33 -9.08
N ILE A 49 3.90 -1.66 -9.87
CA ILE A 49 5.27 -1.32 -9.48
C ILE A 49 5.46 0.19 -9.67
N VAL A 50 5.95 0.85 -8.63
CA VAL A 50 6.39 2.25 -8.69
C VAL A 50 7.90 2.27 -8.73
N PHE A 51 8.46 3.00 -9.70
CA PHE A 51 9.90 3.19 -9.87
C PHE A 51 10.28 4.64 -9.53
N ASP A 52 11.43 4.79 -8.92
CA ASP A 52 12.18 6.04 -8.84
C ASP A 52 13.40 5.91 -9.75
N GLY A 53 13.37 6.61 -10.89
CA GLY A 53 14.29 6.33 -11.98
C GLY A 53 14.14 4.89 -12.50
N LYS A 54 15.17 4.06 -12.33
CA LYS A 54 15.16 2.64 -12.73
C LYS A 54 14.94 1.66 -11.56
N THR A 55 14.88 2.18 -10.34
CA THR A 55 14.79 1.35 -9.12
C THR A 55 13.33 1.16 -8.72
N PRO A 56 12.83 -0.08 -8.58
CA PRO A 56 11.51 -0.33 -8.03
C PRO A 56 11.53 0.05 -6.53
N VAL A 57 10.62 0.95 -6.14
CA VAL A 57 10.53 1.44 -4.75
C VAL A 57 9.29 0.92 -4.03
N VAL A 58 8.23 0.59 -4.78
CA VAL A 58 7.02 -0.03 -4.23
C VAL A 58 6.55 -1.12 -5.17
N VAL A 59 6.23 -2.30 -4.63
CA VAL A 59 5.58 -3.39 -5.37
C VAL A 59 4.28 -3.75 -4.64
N ILE A 60 3.15 -3.74 -5.36
CA ILE A 60 1.83 -4.07 -4.81
C ILE A 60 1.24 -5.22 -5.61
N ASN A 61 0.89 -6.31 -4.92
CA ASN A 61 0.14 -7.41 -5.51
C ASN A 61 -1.23 -7.50 -4.84
N ALA A 62 -2.25 -7.87 -5.60
CA ALA A 62 -3.61 -8.05 -5.13
C ALA A 62 -4.45 -8.83 -6.15
N ASN A 63 -5.65 -9.27 -5.77
CA ASN A 63 -6.59 -9.85 -6.74
C ASN A 63 -7.15 -8.76 -7.67
N GLU A 64 -7.43 -7.58 -7.11
CA GLU A 64 -7.92 -6.43 -7.87
C GLU A 64 -7.22 -5.15 -7.41
N GLN A 65 -7.00 -4.23 -8.36
CA GLN A 65 -6.50 -2.90 -8.11
C GLN A 65 -7.32 -1.87 -8.91
N GLU A 66 -7.58 -0.73 -8.29
CA GLU A 66 -8.22 0.43 -8.93
C GLU A 66 -7.37 1.67 -8.68
N TYR A 67 -7.06 2.41 -9.71
CA TYR A 67 -6.30 3.65 -9.64
C TYR A 67 -7.05 4.79 -10.32
N ASP A 68 -7.38 5.82 -9.56
CA ASP A 68 -7.92 7.08 -10.05
C ASP A 68 -6.76 8.05 -10.34
N THR A 69 -6.50 8.27 -11.64
CA THR A 69 -5.38 9.10 -12.08
C THR A 69 -5.56 10.58 -11.78
N LYS A 70 -6.81 11.05 -11.53
CA LYS A 70 -7.11 12.45 -11.17
C LYS A 70 -6.81 12.72 -9.69
N THR A 71 -7.21 11.79 -8.82
CA THR A 71 -7.08 11.98 -7.36
C THR A 71 -5.78 11.41 -6.81
N GLY A 72 -5.09 10.54 -7.56
CA GLY A 72 -3.91 9.83 -7.10
C GLY A 72 -4.22 8.75 -6.07
N ILE A 73 -5.48 8.31 -5.98
CA ILE A 73 -5.92 7.26 -5.06
C ILE A 73 -5.82 5.91 -5.76
N MET A 74 -5.13 4.97 -5.13
CA MET A 74 -5.11 3.57 -5.49
C MET A 74 -5.74 2.75 -4.38
N THR A 75 -6.61 1.82 -4.75
CA THR A 75 -7.21 0.82 -3.86
C THR A 75 -6.82 -0.57 -4.38
N ALA A 76 -6.33 -1.43 -3.48
CA ALA A 76 -6.06 -2.83 -3.75
C ALA A 76 -6.92 -3.70 -2.85
N THR A 77 -7.47 -4.80 -3.37
CA THR A 77 -8.37 -5.71 -2.63
C THR A 77 -8.05 -7.17 -2.94
N GLY A 78 -8.21 -8.00 -1.92
CA GLY A 78 -8.01 -9.45 -1.97
C GLY A 78 -6.53 -9.85 -1.91
N THR A 79 -6.12 -10.41 -0.78
CA THR A 79 -4.74 -10.91 -0.52
C THR A 79 -3.68 -9.88 -0.91
N VAL A 80 -3.81 -8.67 -0.34
CA VAL A 80 -2.93 -7.55 -0.68
C VAL A 80 -1.58 -7.72 -0.03
N THR A 81 -0.51 -7.58 -0.82
CA THR A 81 0.86 -7.45 -0.33
C THR A 81 1.48 -6.17 -0.86
N ILE A 82 2.16 -5.41 0.00
CA ILE A 82 2.94 -4.24 -0.41
C ILE A 82 4.36 -4.42 0.11
N LYS A 83 5.31 -4.36 -0.81
CA LYS A 83 6.73 -4.32 -0.49
C LYS A 83 7.25 -2.90 -0.71
N TYR A 84 7.84 -2.32 0.34
CA TYR A 84 8.44 -0.99 0.31
C TYR A 84 9.73 -0.99 1.12
N LYS A 85 10.88 -0.86 0.44
CA LYS A 85 12.21 -1.02 1.06
C LYS A 85 12.31 -2.39 1.76
N ASP A 86 12.57 -2.38 3.07
CA ASP A 86 12.69 -3.51 3.98
C ASP A 86 11.35 -3.89 4.65
N LEU A 87 10.25 -3.19 4.31
CA LEU A 87 8.90 -3.48 4.82
C LEU A 87 8.17 -4.44 3.89
N ASP A 88 7.68 -5.54 4.45
CA ASP A 88 6.68 -6.41 3.83
C ASP A 88 5.35 -6.23 4.57
N THR A 89 4.29 -5.92 3.84
CA THR A 89 2.95 -5.74 4.41
C THR A 89 1.95 -6.70 3.80
N PHE A 90 0.95 -7.06 4.58
CA PHE A 90 -0.15 -7.95 4.21
C PHE A 90 -1.46 -7.36 4.71
N SER A 91 -2.55 -7.48 3.95
CA SER A 91 -3.90 -7.06 4.37
C SER A 91 -4.98 -7.60 3.42
N ASP A 92 -6.23 -7.49 3.81
CA ASP A 92 -7.36 -7.81 2.91
C ASP A 92 -7.59 -6.68 1.91
N LYS A 93 -7.32 -5.44 2.33
CA LYS A 93 -7.46 -4.24 1.51
C LYS A 93 -6.39 -3.22 1.84
N ALA A 94 -5.89 -2.52 0.83
CA ALA A 94 -5.01 -1.37 0.98
C ALA A 94 -5.54 -0.16 0.20
N LYS A 95 -5.29 1.03 0.74
CA LYS A 95 -5.51 2.30 0.06
C LYS A 95 -4.24 3.12 0.13
N VAL A 96 -3.74 3.54 -1.01
CA VAL A 96 -2.54 4.36 -1.16
C VAL A 96 -2.95 5.68 -1.79
N ARG A 97 -2.55 6.79 -1.19
CA ARG A 97 -2.76 8.13 -1.74
C ARG A 97 -1.44 8.77 -2.10
N THR A 98 -1.39 9.34 -3.30
CA THR A 98 -0.25 10.12 -3.78
C THR A 98 -0.69 11.54 -4.09
N ASP A 99 0.25 12.48 -4.08
CA ASP A 99 0.00 13.84 -4.55
C ASP A 99 0.07 13.93 -6.09
N LYS A 100 -0.13 15.14 -6.62
CA LYS A 100 -0.05 15.42 -8.06
C LYS A 100 1.30 15.12 -8.70
N ASN A 101 2.37 15.03 -7.91
CA ASN A 101 3.72 14.69 -8.36
C ASN A 101 3.99 13.17 -8.31
N GLY A 102 3.05 12.39 -7.73
CA GLY A 102 3.22 10.96 -7.49
C GLY A 102 3.96 10.65 -6.17
N ASP A 103 4.17 11.64 -5.30
CA ASP A 103 4.76 11.42 -3.98
C ASP A 103 3.73 10.85 -3.02
N LEU A 104 4.16 9.92 -2.18
CA LEU A 104 3.30 9.27 -1.19
C LEU A 104 2.78 10.29 -0.18
N LYS A 105 1.46 10.30 0.04
CA LYS A 105 0.80 11.04 1.12
C LYS A 105 0.51 10.15 2.31
N ASP A 106 -0.14 9.03 2.07
CA ASP A 106 -0.48 8.06 3.10
C ASP A 106 -0.76 6.67 2.54
N ILE A 107 -0.67 5.69 3.43
CA ILE A 107 -1.04 4.29 3.20
C ILE A 107 -1.98 3.85 4.31
N GLU A 108 -3.02 3.13 3.96
CA GLU A 108 -3.95 2.48 4.87
C GLU A 108 -4.05 0.99 4.51
N LEU A 109 -3.81 0.13 5.50
CA LEU A 109 -3.99 -1.32 5.41
C LEU A 109 -5.20 -1.69 6.27
N ILE A 110 -6.13 -2.49 5.75
CA ILE A 110 -7.40 -2.79 6.41
C ILE A 110 -7.67 -4.29 6.34
N GLY A 111 -8.03 -4.86 7.47
CA GLY A 111 -8.39 -6.28 7.63
C GLY A 111 -7.16 -7.20 7.65
N ASN A 112 -7.03 -8.00 8.72
CA ASN A 112 -5.93 -8.95 8.91
C ASN A 112 -4.56 -8.34 8.61
N ALA A 113 -4.38 -7.07 9.01
CA ALA A 113 -3.23 -6.30 8.60
C ALA A 113 -1.97 -6.72 9.37
N ARG A 114 -0.87 -6.88 8.63
CA ARG A 114 0.44 -7.23 9.16
C ARG A 114 1.52 -6.39 8.51
N ILE A 115 2.47 -5.93 9.30
CA ILE A 115 3.71 -5.28 8.84
C ILE A 115 4.87 -6.06 9.42
N LYS A 116 5.78 -6.51 8.54
CA LYS A 116 7.00 -7.19 8.90
C LYS A 116 8.20 -6.38 8.44
N GLN A 117 9.16 -6.16 9.34
CA GLN A 117 10.42 -5.49 9.07
C GLN A 117 11.53 -6.21 9.82
N GLU A 118 12.44 -6.85 9.10
CA GLU A 118 13.52 -7.66 9.69
C GLU A 118 12.97 -8.68 10.71
N SER A 119 13.34 -8.51 12.00
CA SER A 119 12.87 -9.34 13.13
C SER A 119 11.60 -8.80 13.80
N ASN A 120 11.12 -7.62 13.40
CA ASN A 120 9.91 -7.02 13.95
C ASN A 120 8.67 -7.46 13.18
N ASP A 121 7.60 -7.76 13.89
CA ASP A 121 6.35 -8.25 13.32
C ASP A 121 5.16 -7.63 14.07
N SER A 122 4.30 -6.93 13.35
CA SER A 122 3.16 -6.21 13.92
C SER A 122 1.87 -6.58 13.22
N TYR A 123 0.81 -6.77 14.00
CA TYR A 123 -0.54 -7.15 13.58
C TYR A 123 -1.55 -6.14 14.10
N ALA A 124 -2.57 -5.84 13.31
CA ALA A 124 -3.69 -4.99 13.70
C ALA A 124 -4.91 -5.23 12.79
N ASP A 125 -6.07 -4.71 13.17
CA ASP A 125 -7.22 -4.65 12.27
C ASP A 125 -6.98 -3.59 11.17
N ARG A 126 -6.22 -2.53 11.52
CA ARG A 126 -5.90 -1.44 10.60
C ARG A 126 -4.55 -0.81 10.93
N PHE A 127 -3.74 -0.56 9.87
CA PHE A 127 -2.59 0.33 9.93
C PHE A 127 -2.85 1.57 9.08
N TYR A 128 -2.38 2.70 9.56
CA TYR A 128 -2.37 3.97 8.82
C TYR A 128 -1.00 4.64 8.95
N TYR A 129 -0.38 4.94 7.83
CA TYR A 129 0.88 5.69 7.76
C TYR A 129 0.67 7.02 7.08
N SER A 130 1.13 8.10 7.69
CA SER A 130 1.16 9.45 7.12
C SER A 130 2.59 9.85 6.77
N ALA A 131 2.86 10.12 5.49
CA ALA A 131 4.17 10.56 5.04
C ALA A 131 4.52 11.98 5.54
N ALA A 132 3.52 12.83 5.75
CA ALA A 132 3.73 14.20 6.24
C ALA A 132 4.20 14.23 7.70
N THR A 133 3.62 13.39 8.56
CA THR A 133 3.97 13.32 9.99
C THR A 133 4.97 12.20 10.31
N LYS A 134 5.24 11.30 9.35
CA LYS A 134 6.03 10.08 9.52
C LYS A 134 5.57 9.21 10.70
N VAL A 135 4.26 9.21 10.95
CA VAL A 135 3.63 8.43 12.02
C VAL A 135 2.91 7.23 11.41
N LEU A 136 3.24 6.06 11.94
CA LEU A 136 2.51 4.81 11.73
C LEU A 136 1.58 4.59 12.93
N THR A 137 0.30 4.42 12.66
CA THR A 137 -0.72 4.11 13.67
C THR A 137 -1.31 2.73 13.40
N ALA A 138 -1.33 1.87 14.41
CA ALA A 138 -2.06 0.59 14.44
C ALA A 138 -3.28 0.72 15.33
N THR A 139 -4.43 0.21 14.89
CA THR A 139 -5.69 0.22 15.66
C THR A 139 -6.44 -1.09 15.54
N GLY A 140 -7.06 -1.50 16.64
CA GLY A 140 -7.84 -2.74 16.78
C GLY A 140 -6.94 -3.98 16.89
N ASN A 141 -7.06 -4.69 18.02
CA ASN A 141 -6.35 -5.96 18.30
C ASN A 141 -4.84 -5.90 18.01
N THR A 142 -4.18 -4.78 18.37
CA THR A 142 -2.79 -4.57 17.98
C THR A 142 -1.85 -5.47 18.76
N THR A 143 -0.92 -6.12 18.05
CA THR A 143 0.17 -6.89 18.66
C THR A 143 1.44 -6.58 17.89
N SER A 144 2.48 -6.12 18.60
CA SER A 144 3.82 -5.93 18.03
C SER A 144 4.81 -6.83 18.74
N LYS A 145 5.69 -7.48 17.97
CA LYS A 145 6.78 -8.31 18.44
C LYS A 145 8.10 -7.72 17.95
N ALA A 146 9.06 -7.60 18.82
CA ALA A 146 10.41 -7.16 18.50
C ALA A 146 11.42 -8.09 19.19
N ILE A 147 12.54 -8.34 18.51
CA ILE A 147 13.68 -9.03 19.11
C ILE A 147 14.65 -7.95 19.59
N MET A 148 14.95 -7.97 20.89
CA MET A 148 15.87 -7.06 21.53
C MET A 148 17.33 -7.47 21.27
N ASP A 149 18.28 -6.58 21.49
CA ASP A 149 19.73 -6.82 21.24
C ASP A 149 20.29 -8.00 22.04
N ASP A 150 19.71 -8.30 23.20
CA ASP A 150 20.05 -9.45 24.05
C ASP A 150 19.38 -10.76 23.62
N GLY A 151 18.60 -10.74 22.51
CA GLY A 151 17.85 -11.87 22.00
C GLY A 151 16.48 -12.09 22.67
N ALA A 152 16.11 -11.28 23.68
CA ALA A 152 14.81 -11.35 24.30
C ALA A 152 13.72 -10.91 23.32
N THR A 153 12.54 -11.55 23.42
CA THR A 153 11.38 -11.16 22.61
C THR A 153 10.47 -10.26 23.43
N LEU A 154 10.29 -9.02 22.98
CA LEU A 154 9.28 -8.10 23.49
C LEU A 154 7.97 -8.31 22.72
N VAL A 155 6.87 -8.52 23.46
CA VAL A 155 5.52 -8.55 22.88
C VAL A 155 4.68 -7.47 23.53
N LEU A 156 4.13 -6.57 22.70
CA LEU A 156 3.25 -5.49 23.15
C LEU A 156 1.87 -5.66 22.55
N LYS A 157 0.83 -5.66 23.40
CA LYS A 157 -0.57 -5.70 22.99
C LYS A 157 -1.27 -4.44 23.47
N ALA A 158 -2.13 -3.87 22.64
CA ALA A 158 -2.92 -2.68 22.96
C ALA A 158 -4.11 -2.53 21.99
N ASN A 159 -5.05 -1.63 22.28
CA ASN A 159 -6.06 -1.26 21.29
C ASN A 159 -5.53 -0.31 20.22
N ARG A 160 -4.54 0.50 20.60
CA ARG A 160 -3.86 1.46 19.70
C ARG A 160 -2.37 1.50 19.98
N GLN A 161 -1.59 1.50 18.91
CA GLN A 161 -0.14 1.71 18.94
C GLN A 161 0.22 2.80 17.92
N GLU A 162 1.20 3.64 18.26
CA GLU A 162 1.74 4.68 17.38
C GLU A 162 3.26 4.64 17.39
N TYR A 163 3.86 4.73 16.21
CA TYR A 163 5.29 4.89 16.04
C TYR A 163 5.60 6.14 15.23
N ALA A 164 6.25 7.12 15.86
CA ALA A 164 6.75 8.33 15.22
C ALA A 164 8.22 8.12 14.81
N GLN A 165 8.44 7.87 13.50
CA GLN A 165 9.74 7.47 12.96
C GLN A 165 10.84 8.53 13.15
N ASP A 166 10.51 9.81 12.97
CA ASP A 166 11.47 10.91 13.08
C ASP A 166 11.95 11.18 14.52
N ARG A 167 11.14 10.81 15.51
CA ARG A 167 11.44 10.97 16.94
C ARG A 167 11.82 9.67 17.63
N ASN A 168 11.69 8.55 16.92
CA ASN A 168 11.87 7.20 17.47
C ASN A 168 11.03 6.96 18.74
N ILE A 169 9.79 7.50 18.76
CA ILE A 169 8.86 7.37 19.89
C ILE A 169 7.80 6.36 19.56
N PHE A 170 7.61 5.41 20.47
CA PHE A 170 6.56 4.41 20.42
C PHE A 170 5.58 4.61 21.57
N ASN A 171 4.29 4.73 21.27
CA ASN A 171 3.21 4.87 22.23
C ASN A 171 2.22 3.71 22.08
N ALA A 172 1.72 3.21 23.19
CA ALA A 172 0.63 2.22 23.20
C ALA A 172 -0.44 2.65 24.21
N SER A 173 -1.71 2.45 23.87
CA SER A 173 -2.83 2.84 24.71
C SER A 173 -4.03 1.89 24.55
N GLY A 174 -4.76 1.74 25.65
CA GLY A 174 -5.93 0.87 25.75
C GLY A 174 -5.59 -0.61 25.91
N ASN A 175 -6.43 -1.33 26.62
CA ASN A 175 -6.44 -2.80 26.79
C ASN A 175 -7.66 -3.37 26.11
#